data_b0ae6b9f04b9db6da6b6b1f292c2c04c
#
_entry.id   b0ae6b9f04b9db6da6b6b1f292c2c04c
#
_cell.length_a   1.000
_cell.length_b   1.000
_cell.length_c   1.000
_cell.angle_alpha   90.00
_cell.angle_beta   90.00
_cell.angle_gamma   90.00
#
_symmetry.space_group_name_H-M   'P 1'
#
loop_
_entity.id
_entity.type
_entity.pdbx_description
1 polymer ?
#
loop_
_entity_poly.entity_id
_entity_poly.type
_entity_poly.pdbx_seq_one_letter_code
_entity_poly.pdbx_strand_id
1 'polypeptide(L)'
;MIPNSDLADAEFFPADAEHPGAHVDFTLTEQARFSDGVPVTCDDYLLSYTAGVLSETFGSHMPLVSDIAALECAPGSKEFTVWFQPDSGSRWRNLFGPGTVLPAHTIADRAQMSMEDFNAALHSQDPAVLADVASTWRDGFSTEPGQFDPQLQVSFGPYVIDKVEDSGAIVLKANEAYYGDKPELDKVVVWPDTADAAALLASEELRVAESHLKDPPWLNRNAEGNPYDVTPMVGTLTDTLTFSEYGLFAQPWARQAFAACVDASRLAQVASDQSGVDVPPVTVRTVRHDDPVAAQMASLTMVPVDPAIAGG
;
A
#
# COMPACT_ATOMS: atom_id res chain seq x y z
N MET A 1 -5.08 8.18 -0.47
CA MET A 1 -5.84 6.91 -0.69
C MET A 1 -7.32 7.23 -0.50
N ILE A 2 -8.21 6.71 -1.34
CA ILE A 2 -9.66 6.84 -1.15
C ILE A 2 -10.08 5.71 -0.22
N PRO A 3 -10.70 5.99 0.93
CA PRO A 3 -11.20 4.95 1.82
C PRO A 3 -12.27 4.11 1.11
N ASN A 4 -12.31 2.82 1.41
CA ASN A 4 -13.40 1.95 0.95
C ASN A 4 -14.59 2.12 1.91
N SER A 5 -15.47 3.06 1.59
CA SER A 5 -16.69 3.33 2.38
C SER A 5 -17.70 2.18 2.36
N ASP A 6 -17.58 1.23 1.42
CA ASP A 6 -18.43 0.03 1.40
C ASP A 6 -18.02 -0.97 2.49
N LEU A 7 -16.74 -0.93 2.91
CA LEU A 7 -16.20 -1.79 3.95
C LEU A 7 -16.34 -1.18 5.35
N ALA A 8 -15.99 0.10 5.50
CA ALA A 8 -15.94 0.74 6.80
C ALA A 8 -16.26 2.23 6.72
N ASP A 9 -17.03 2.69 7.68
CA ASP A 9 -17.10 4.10 8.04
C ASP A 9 -15.98 4.44 9.01
N ALA A 10 -15.47 5.69 8.96
CA ALA A 10 -14.42 6.14 9.82
C ALA A 10 -14.63 7.60 10.22
N GLU A 11 -14.62 7.87 11.52
CA GLU A 11 -14.74 9.23 12.08
C GLU A 11 -13.46 9.62 12.82
N PHE A 12 -12.86 10.73 12.39
CA PHE A 12 -11.62 11.25 12.98
C PHE A 12 -11.91 12.33 14.03
N PHE A 13 -11.34 12.16 15.19
CA PHE A 13 -11.39 13.08 16.32
C PHE A 13 -10.00 13.68 16.56
N PRO A 14 -9.85 15.01 16.44
CA PRO A 14 -8.57 15.64 16.75
C PRO A 14 -8.29 15.59 18.23
N ALA A 15 -7.01 15.71 18.61
CA ALA A 15 -6.62 15.85 20.01
C ALA A 15 -7.30 17.06 20.66
N ASP A 16 -7.71 16.91 21.90
CA ASP A 16 -8.33 17.95 22.72
C ASP A 16 -7.74 17.98 24.15
N ALA A 17 -8.34 18.76 25.05
CA ALA A 17 -7.86 18.90 26.43
C ALA A 17 -8.05 17.64 27.30
N GLU A 18 -9.02 16.79 26.96
CA GLU A 18 -9.33 15.53 27.65
C GLU A 18 -8.56 14.36 27.03
N HIS A 19 -8.32 14.43 25.72
CA HIS A 19 -7.63 13.42 24.94
C HIS A 19 -6.44 14.05 24.20
N PRO A 20 -5.21 13.94 24.75
CA PRO A 20 -4.02 14.56 24.16
C PRO A 20 -3.56 13.91 22.85
N GLY A 21 -4.09 12.73 22.50
CA GLY A 21 -3.90 12.05 21.21
C GLY A 21 -5.16 12.13 20.36
N ALA A 22 -5.00 12.33 19.06
CA ALA A 22 -6.10 12.15 18.10
C ALA A 22 -6.53 10.68 18.06
N HIS A 23 -7.75 10.39 17.64
CA HIS A 23 -8.20 9.02 17.41
C HIS A 23 -9.13 8.94 16.21
N VAL A 24 -9.32 7.72 15.72
CA VAL A 24 -10.27 7.37 14.67
C VAL A 24 -11.10 6.20 15.14
N ASP A 25 -12.43 6.38 15.09
CA ASP A 25 -13.39 5.31 15.28
C ASP A 25 -13.74 4.70 13.93
N PHE A 26 -13.64 3.38 13.84
CA PHE A 26 -14.01 2.61 12.67
C PHE A 26 -15.22 1.74 12.96
N THR A 27 -16.16 1.72 12.01
CA THR A 27 -17.32 0.83 12.03
C THR A 27 -17.33 0.02 10.73
N LEU A 28 -17.12 -1.28 10.85
CA LEU A 28 -17.14 -2.20 9.70
C LEU A 28 -18.58 -2.53 9.32
N THR A 29 -18.85 -2.64 8.01
CA THR A 29 -20.19 -3.04 7.55
C THR A 29 -20.54 -4.45 8.04
N GLU A 30 -21.78 -4.64 8.48
CA GLU A 30 -22.30 -5.93 8.96
C GLU A 30 -22.22 -7.05 7.91
N GLN A 31 -22.26 -6.68 6.63
CA GLN A 31 -22.24 -7.62 5.53
C GLN A 31 -20.83 -8.09 5.16
N ALA A 32 -19.78 -7.37 5.59
CA ALA A 32 -18.41 -7.73 5.25
C ALA A 32 -18.04 -9.12 5.76
N ARG A 33 -17.68 -10.00 4.81
CA ARG A 33 -17.30 -11.40 5.05
C ARG A 33 -16.13 -11.80 4.18
N PHE A 34 -15.34 -12.71 4.69
CA PHE A 34 -14.39 -13.45 3.88
C PHE A 34 -15.09 -14.44 2.95
N SER A 35 -14.37 -14.99 1.99
CA SER A 35 -14.87 -15.92 0.97
C SER A 35 -15.33 -17.27 1.53
N ASP A 36 -14.95 -17.61 2.74
CA ASP A 36 -15.43 -18.77 3.51
C ASP A 36 -16.68 -18.45 4.34
N GLY A 37 -17.16 -17.20 4.31
CA GLY A 37 -18.35 -16.74 5.00
C GLY A 37 -18.10 -16.21 6.41
N VAL A 38 -16.88 -16.25 6.93
CA VAL A 38 -16.54 -15.70 8.26
C VAL A 38 -16.58 -14.18 8.21
N PRO A 39 -17.22 -13.50 9.19
CA PRO A 39 -17.26 -12.03 9.22
C PRO A 39 -15.89 -11.39 9.32
N VAL A 40 -15.67 -10.27 8.62
CA VAL A 40 -14.53 -9.38 8.86
C VAL A 40 -14.78 -8.64 10.19
N THR A 41 -13.81 -8.65 11.08
CA THR A 41 -13.91 -8.06 12.42
C THR A 41 -12.72 -7.19 12.75
N CYS A 42 -12.76 -6.51 13.87
CA CYS A 42 -11.63 -5.72 14.35
C CYS A 42 -10.38 -6.57 14.65
N ASP A 43 -10.53 -7.88 14.87
CA ASP A 43 -9.40 -8.79 15.10
C ASP A 43 -8.44 -8.84 13.90
N ASP A 44 -8.95 -8.70 12.68
CA ASP A 44 -8.15 -8.66 11.46
C ASP A 44 -7.24 -7.41 11.44
N TYR A 45 -7.74 -6.29 11.93
CA TYR A 45 -7.01 -5.02 12.05
C TYR A 45 -6.07 -5.01 13.26
N LEU A 46 -6.47 -5.62 14.38
CA LEU A 46 -5.63 -5.79 15.56
C LEU A 46 -4.41 -6.68 15.24
N LEU A 47 -4.60 -7.75 14.45
CA LEU A 47 -3.52 -8.57 13.94
C LEU A 47 -2.53 -7.74 13.10
N SER A 48 -3.05 -6.93 12.17
CA SER A 48 -2.23 -6.05 11.35
C SER A 48 -1.43 -5.05 12.19
N TYR A 49 -2.08 -4.43 13.17
CA TYR A 49 -1.42 -3.52 14.12
C TYR A 49 -0.31 -4.24 14.91
N THR A 50 -0.60 -5.39 15.48
CA THR A 50 0.34 -6.17 16.27
C THR A 50 1.54 -6.62 15.43
N ALA A 51 1.30 -7.04 14.19
CA ALA A 51 2.36 -7.38 13.24
C ALA A 51 3.27 -6.18 12.94
N GLY A 52 2.71 -4.98 12.83
CA GLY A 52 3.48 -3.76 12.64
C GLY A 52 4.29 -3.35 13.87
N VAL A 53 3.74 -3.49 15.09
CA VAL A 53 4.43 -3.22 16.36
C VAL A 53 5.59 -4.21 16.57
N LEU A 54 5.34 -5.49 16.34
CA LEU A 54 6.32 -6.57 16.47
C LEU A 54 7.01 -6.88 15.14
N SER A 55 7.43 -5.84 14.42
CA SER A 55 7.92 -5.92 13.04
C SER A 55 9.05 -6.94 12.84
N GLU A 56 9.98 -7.07 13.80
CA GLU A 56 11.06 -8.06 13.74
C GLU A 56 10.53 -9.49 13.85
N THR A 57 9.54 -9.72 14.71
CA THR A 57 8.94 -11.05 14.93
C THR A 57 8.09 -11.49 13.73
N PHE A 58 7.30 -10.56 13.19
CA PHE A 58 6.41 -10.81 12.05
C PHE A 58 7.07 -10.63 10.68
N GLY A 59 8.29 -10.08 10.61
CA GLY A 59 8.94 -9.76 9.34
C GLY A 59 8.17 -8.69 8.55
N SER A 60 7.43 -7.82 9.22
CA SER A 60 6.56 -6.83 8.60
C SER A 60 7.24 -5.48 8.44
N HIS A 61 6.74 -4.67 7.48
CA HIS A 61 7.18 -3.29 7.32
C HIS A 61 5.97 -2.36 7.19
N MET A 62 5.53 -1.80 8.31
CA MET A 62 4.36 -0.91 8.41
C MET A 62 4.74 0.40 9.11
N PRO A 63 5.41 1.34 8.43
CA PRO A 63 6.02 2.51 9.07
C PRO A 63 5.00 3.43 9.77
N LEU A 64 3.71 3.43 9.35
CA LEU A 64 2.68 4.26 10.00
C LEU A 64 2.19 3.69 11.34
N VAL A 65 2.49 2.44 11.65
CA VAL A 65 2.14 1.84 12.95
C VAL A 65 2.86 2.54 14.09
N SER A 66 4.05 3.13 13.86
CA SER A 66 4.73 3.96 14.86
C SER A 66 3.96 5.20 15.30
N ASP A 67 3.01 5.67 14.47
CA ASP A 67 2.14 6.81 14.80
C ASP A 67 0.99 6.39 15.73
N ILE A 68 0.74 5.07 15.89
CA ILE A 68 -0.35 4.53 16.70
C ILE A 68 0.11 4.33 18.15
N ALA A 69 -0.67 4.81 19.11
CA ALA A 69 -0.46 4.57 20.53
C ALA A 69 -1.14 3.28 21.00
N ALA A 70 -2.36 3.02 20.52
CA ALA A 70 -3.13 1.82 20.84
C ALA A 70 -4.20 1.55 19.77
N LEU A 71 -4.61 0.28 19.66
CA LEU A 71 -5.80 -0.13 18.94
C LEU A 71 -6.71 -0.88 19.91
N GLU A 72 -7.92 -0.39 20.12
CA GLU A 72 -8.93 -0.99 20.98
C GLU A 72 -9.89 -1.82 20.15
N CYS A 73 -9.95 -3.12 20.42
CA CYS A 73 -10.76 -4.09 19.70
C CYS A 73 -11.26 -5.15 20.68
N ALA A 74 -12.57 -5.23 20.88
CA ALA A 74 -13.16 -6.38 21.57
C ALA A 74 -13.30 -7.58 20.61
N PRO A 75 -13.09 -8.83 21.07
CA PRO A 75 -13.15 -10.00 20.21
C PRO A 75 -14.43 -10.07 19.36
N GLY A 76 -14.29 -10.21 18.06
CA GLY A 76 -15.40 -10.29 17.12
C GLY A 76 -16.18 -9.01 16.84
N SER A 77 -15.74 -7.86 17.38
CA SER A 77 -16.42 -6.56 17.18
C SER A 77 -16.31 -6.08 15.74
N LYS A 78 -17.36 -5.38 15.30
CA LYS A 78 -17.37 -4.59 14.06
C LYS A 78 -16.86 -3.16 14.28
N GLU A 79 -16.65 -2.76 15.52
CA GLU A 79 -16.20 -1.44 15.90
C GLU A 79 -14.82 -1.53 16.55
N PHE A 80 -13.96 -0.57 16.25
CA PHE A 80 -12.65 -0.43 16.87
C PHE A 80 -12.16 1.01 16.80
N THR A 81 -11.31 1.38 17.77
CA THR A 81 -10.72 2.70 17.85
C THR A 81 -9.21 2.63 17.71
N VAL A 82 -8.64 3.49 16.89
CA VAL A 82 -7.19 3.68 16.74
C VAL A 82 -6.80 4.99 17.40
N TRP A 83 -6.03 4.90 18.48
CA TRP A 83 -5.46 6.04 19.18
C TRP A 83 -4.08 6.36 18.65
N PHE A 84 -3.79 7.62 18.41
CA PHE A 84 -2.50 8.09 17.91
C PHE A 84 -1.59 8.64 19.01
N GLN A 85 -0.29 8.57 18.75
CA GLN A 85 0.70 9.28 19.55
C GLN A 85 0.44 10.79 19.48
N PRO A 86 0.83 11.59 20.50
CA PRO A 86 0.75 13.04 20.44
C PRO A 86 1.37 13.59 19.15
N ASP A 87 0.72 14.57 18.54
CA ASP A 87 1.12 15.21 17.28
C ASP A 87 1.13 14.28 16.04
N SER A 88 0.57 13.09 16.16
CA SER A 88 0.45 12.10 15.08
C SER A 88 -1.01 11.97 14.59
N GLY A 89 -1.25 11.08 13.62
CA GLY A 89 -2.59 10.75 13.12
C GLY A 89 -3.01 11.49 11.84
N SER A 90 -2.27 12.49 11.36
CA SER A 90 -2.63 13.23 10.13
C SER A 90 -2.72 12.34 8.88
N ARG A 91 -2.05 11.19 8.89
CA ARG A 91 -2.01 10.21 7.79
C ARG A 91 -2.90 8.98 8.04
N TRP A 92 -3.86 9.05 8.93
CA TRP A 92 -4.69 7.91 9.33
C TRP A 92 -5.35 7.17 8.15
N ARG A 93 -5.70 7.89 7.06
CA ARG A 93 -6.28 7.30 5.86
C ARG A 93 -5.35 6.37 5.08
N ASN A 94 -4.07 6.34 5.43
CA ASN A 94 -3.08 5.45 4.83
C ASN A 94 -2.81 4.21 5.69
N LEU A 95 -3.46 4.07 6.85
CA LEU A 95 -3.44 2.85 7.64
C LEU A 95 -4.20 1.73 6.91
N PHE A 96 -3.86 0.51 7.22
CA PHE A 96 -4.55 -0.68 6.73
C PHE A 96 -4.68 -0.71 5.21
N GLY A 97 -3.59 -0.35 4.52
CA GLY A 97 -3.53 -0.38 3.06
C GLY A 97 -3.62 -1.79 2.47
N PRO A 98 -3.72 -1.90 1.13
CA PRO A 98 -3.82 -3.20 0.46
C PRO A 98 -2.72 -4.18 0.90
N GLY A 99 -3.10 -5.43 1.19
CA GLY A 99 -2.18 -6.50 1.58
C GLY A 99 -1.71 -6.45 3.03
N THR A 100 -2.22 -5.54 3.87
CA THR A 100 -1.82 -5.45 5.28
C THR A 100 -2.83 -6.06 6.26
N VAL A 101 -4.07 -6.26 5.84
CA VAL A 101 -5.12 -6.89 6.66
C VAL A 101 -5.32 -8.33 6.20
N LEU A 102 -4.93 -9.27 7.04
CA LEU A 102 -5.02 -10.72 6.78
C LEU A 102 -6.13 -11.33 7.63
N PRO A 103 -6.69 -12.50 7.23
CA PRO A 103 -7.77 -13.16 7.93
C PRO A 103 -7.31 -13.71 9.29
N ALA A 104 -7.69 -13.02 10.37
CA ALA A 104 -7.30 -13.38 11.74
C ALA A 104 -7.76 -14.80 12.13
N HIS A 105 -8.98 -15.17 11.74
CA HIS A 105 -9.57 -16.48 12.09
C HIS A 105 -8.79 -17.66 11.50
N THR A 106 -8.31 -17.57 10.25
CA THR A 106 -7.54 -18.67 9.63
C THR A 106 -6.15 -18.80 10.26
N ILE A 107 -5.55 -17.67 10.69
CA ILE A 107 -4.28 -17.65 11.39
C ILE A 107 -4.45 -18.18 12.83
N ALA A 108 -5.53 -17.81 13.52
CA ALA A 108 -5.86 -18.33 14.83
C ALA A 108 -6.07 -19.85 14.80
N ASP A 109 -6.78 -20.38 13.80
CA ASP A 109 -6.98 -21.82 13.59
C ASP A 109 -5.65 -22.55 13.39
N ARG A 110 -4.71 -21.98 12.63
CA ARG A 110 -3.36 -22.54 12.45
C ARG A 110 -2.55 -22.54 13.74
N ALA A 111 -2.69 -21.51 14.56
CA ALA A 111 -2.08 -21.41 15.88
C ALA A 111 -2.83 -22.22 16.94
N GLN A 112 -3.93 -22.89 16.59
CA GLN A 112 -4.79 -23.66 17.49
C GLN A 112 -5.34 -22.81 18.66
N MET A 113 -5.67 -21.55 18.40
CA MET A 113 -6.23 -20.62 19.36
C MET A 113 -7.73 -20.38 19.08
N SER A 114 -8.51 -20.21 20.15
CA SER A 114 -9.83 -19.60 20.02
C SER A 114 -9.69 -18.13 19.64
N MET A 115 -10.70 -17.53 19.02
CA MET A 115 -10.64 -16.09 18.68
C MET A 115 -10.52 -15.20 19.93
N GLU A 116 -11.06 -15.63 21.08
CA GLU A 116 -10.92 -14.91 22.35
C GLU A 116 -9.47 -14.95 22.86
N ASP A 117 -8.84 -16.15 22.87
CA ASP A 117 -7.43 -16.30 23.25
C ASP A 117 -6.50 -15.58 22.25
N PHE A 118 -6.82 -15.63 20.96
CA PHE A 118 -6.07 -14.95 19.91
C PHE A 118 -6.09 -13.42 20.08
N ASN A 119 -7.27 -12.84 20.31
CA ASN A 119 -7.41 -11.41 20.58
C ASN A 119 -6.61 -11.00 21.82
N ALA A 120 -6.72 -11.78 22.90
CA ALA A 120 -5.95 -11.55 24.14
C ALA A 120 -4.43 -11.65 23.91
N ALA A 121 -3.98 -12.63 23.09
CA ALA A 121 -2.58 -12.77 22.72
C ALA A 121 -2.07 -11.58 21.92
N LEU A 122 -2.85 -11.08 20.94
CA LEU A 122 -2.50 -9.89 20.16
C LEU A 122 -2.36 -8.65 21.04
N HIS A 123 -3.28 -8.44 21.98
CA HIS A 123 -3.19 -7.33 22.94
C HIS A 123 -2.00 -7.46 23.89
N SER A 124 -1.58 -8.68 24.23
CA SER A 124 -0.39 -8.88 25.07
C SER A 124 0.90 -8.43 24.43
N GLN A 125 0.96 -8.45 23.09
CA GLN A 125 2.15 -8.16 22.28
C GLN A 125 3.39 -8.95 22.73
N ASP A 126 3.19 -10.16 23.30
CA ASP A 126 4.28 -11.05 23.71
C ASP A 126 4.79 -11.87 22.52
N PRO A 127 6.04 -11.65 22.05
CA PRO A 127 6.60 -12.39 20.91
C PRO A 127 6.65 -13.90 21.11
N ALA A 128 6.78 -14.36 22.36
CA ALA A 128 6.83 -15.80 22.66
C ALA A 128 5.44 -16.45 22.52
N VAL A 129 4.38 -15.77 22.93
CA VAL A 129 2.99 -16.22 22.77
C VAL A 129 2.58 -16.20 21.30
N LEU A 130 3.06 -15.20 20.55
CA LEU A 130 2.71 -14.97 19.15
C LEU A 130 3.63 -15.68 18.14
N ALA A 131 4.53 -16.56 18.57
CA ALA A 131 5.53 -17.17 17.69
C ALA A 131 4.91 -17.93 16.50
N ASP A 132 3.88 -18.75 16.75
CA ASP A 132 3.19 -19.53 15.72
C ASP A 132 2.33 -18.64 14.81
N VAL A 133 1.69 -17.62 15.38
CA VAL A 133 0.94 -16.57 14.64
C VAL A 133 1.88 -15.85 13.68
N ALA A 134 3.03 -15.40 14.17
CA ALA A 134 4.02 -14.68 13.37
C ALA A 134 4.64 -15.59 12.28
N SER A 135 4.85 -16.87 12.54
CA SER A 135 5.30 -17.84 11.54
C SER A 135 4.27 -17.99 10.42
N THR A 136 2.99 -18.17 10.78
CA THR A 136 1.90 -18.27 9.80
C THR A 136 1.76 -16.97 8.99
N TRP A 137 1.90 -15.81 9.63
CA TRP A 137 1.91 -14.52 8.94
C TRP A 137 3.01 -14.41 7.89
N ARG A 138 4.25 -14.79 8.22
CA ARG A 138 5.41 -14.69 7.31
C ARG A 138 5.36 -15.67 6.16
N ASP A 139 5.00 -16.91 6.46
CA ASP A 139 5.28 -18.06 5.59
C ASP A 139 4.01 -18.64 4.97
N GLY A 140 2.83 -18.38 5.55
CA GLY A 140 1.57 -19.04 5.17
C GLY A 140 0.90 -18.46 3.94
N PHE A 141 1.19 -17.20 3.57
CA PHE A 141 0.53 -16.49 2.46
C PHE A 141 1.36 -16.50 1.17
N SER A 142 2.15 -17.55 0.97
CA SER A 142 2.91 -17.73 -0.26
C SER A 142 2.00 -17.96 -1.47
N THR A 143 2.32 -17.31 -2.59
CA THR A 143 1.71 -17.56 -3.90
C THR A 143 2.68 -18.25 -4.85
N GLU A 144 3.71 -18.91 -4.33
CA GLU A 144 4.59 -19.77 -5.10
C GLU A 144 3.85 -21.04 -5.56
N PRO A 145 4.17 -21.59 -6.75
CA PRO A 145 3.58 -22.83 -7.21
C PRO A 145 3.71 -23.96 -6.19
N GLY A 146 2.59 -24.60 -5.89
CA GLY A 146 2.52 -25.70 -4.93
C GLY A 146 2.54 -25.31 -3.44
N GLN A 147 2.60 -24.01 -3.11
CA GLN A 147 2.58 -23.51 -1.74
C GLN A 147 1.27 -22.78 -1.37
N PHE A 148 0.41 -22.52 -2.36
CA PHE A 148 -0.87 -21.87 -2.13
C PHE A 148 -1.80 -22.73 -1.26
N ASP A 149 -2.30 -22.15 -0.17
CA ASP A 149 -3.24 -22.75 0.75
C ASP A 149 -4.60 -22.05 0.71
N PRO A 150 -5.60 -22.63 0.05
CA PRO A 150 -6.92 -22.01 -0.10
C PRO A 150 -7.72 -21.93 1.22
N GLN A 151 -7.34 -22.68 2.27
CA GLN A 151 -7.99 -22.59 3.57
C GLN A 151 -7.45 -21.45 4.41
N LEU A 152 -6.21 -21.05 4.18
CA LEU A 152 -5.56 -19.93 4.86
C LEU A 152 -5.79 -18.61 4.11
N GLN A 153 -5.69 -18.64 2.78
CA GLN A 153 -5.68 -17.43 1.94
C GLN A 153 -7.09 -17.05 1.45
N VAL A 154 -8.02 -16.93 2.39
CA VAL A 154 -9.36 -16.41 2.10
C VAL A 154 -9.33 -14.88 1.92
N SER A 155 -10.29 -14.32 1.19
CA SER A 155 -10.33 -12.90 0.85
C SER A 155 -11.70 -12.30 1.15
N PHE A 156 -11.72 -11.07 1.62
CA PHE A 156 -12.95 -10.25 1.71
C PHE A 156 -13.08 -9.26 0.55
N GLY A 157 -12.19 -9.34 -0.45
CA GLY A 157 -12.25 -8.54 -1.66
C GLY A 157 -13.17 -9.12 -2.73
N PRO A 158 -13.31 -8.41 -3.88
CA PRO A 158 -14.19 -8.85 -4.99
C PRO A 158 -13.70 -10.12 -5.69
N TYR A 159 -12.44 -10.50 -5.51
CA TYR A 159 -11.84 -11.71 -6.07
C TYR A 159 -11.16 -12.55 -5.01
N VAL A 160 -11.10 -13.85 -5.25
CA VAL A 160 -10.33 -14.83 -4.46
C VAL A 160 -9.36 -15.57 -5.36
N ILE A 161 -8.25 -16.04 -4.81
CA ILE A 161 -7.34 -16.93 -5.53
C ILE A 161 -8.02 -18.28 -5.70
N ASP A 162 -8.21 -18.69 -6.95
CA ASP A 162 -8.75 -20.02 -7.30
C ASP A 162 -7.62 -21.06 -7.32
N LYS A 163 -6.49 -20.70 -7.94
CA LYS A 163 -5.27 -21.52 -8.00
C LYS A 163 -4.05 -20.69 -8.38
N VAL A 164 -2.89 -21.25 -8.05
CA VAL A 164 -1.59 -20.80 -8.58
C VAL A 164 -1.09 -21.89 -9.54
N GLU A 165 -0.75 -21.50 -10.77
CA GLU A 165 -0.29 -22.43 -11.79
C GLU A 165 1.24 -22.68 -11.68
N ASP A 166 1.74 -23.76 -12.26
CA ASP A 166 3.18 -24.07 -12.29
C ASP A 166 4.01 -22.98 -13.00
N SER A 167 3.39 -22.20 -13.87
CA SER A 167 3.96 -21.01 -14.52
C SER A 167 4.15 -19.82 -13.57
N GLY A 168 3.63 -19.88 -12.34
CA GLY A 168 3.53 -18.76 -11.44
C GLY A 168 2.33 -17.86 -11.69
N ALA A 169 1.49 -18.16 -12.67
CA ALA A 169 0.27 -17.40 -12.90
C ALA A 169 -0.74 -17.61 -11.78
N ILE A 170 -1.29 -16.51 -11.25
CA ILE A 170 -2.33 -16.53 -10.21
C ILE A 170 -3.68 -16.37 -10.89
N VAL A 171 -4.52 -17.38 -10.76
CA VAL A 171 -5.89 -17.36 -11.28
C VAL A 171 -6.82 -16.90 -10.18
N LEU A 172 -7.47 -15.79 -10.41
CA LEU A 172 -8.49 -15.22 -9.53
C LEU A 172 -9.89 -15.55 -10.11
N LYS A 173 -10.83 -15.84 -9.23
CA LYS A 173 -12.26 -15.94 -9.55
C LYS A 173 -13.06 -14.92 -8.75
N ALA A 174 -14.22 -14.53 -9.28
CA ALA A 174 -15.16 -13.67 -8.55
C ALA A 174 -15.51 -14.27 -7.19
N ASN A 175 -15.52 -13.44 -6.15
CA ASN A 175 -15.89 -13.83 -4.80
C ASN A 175 -17.43 -13.72 -4.66
N GLU A 176 -18.10 -14.84 -4.53
CA GLU A 176 -19.56 -14.88 -4.36
C GLU A 176 -20.03 -14.32 -3.01
N ALA A 177 -19.15 -14.31 -2.01
CA ALA A 177 -19.41 -13.76 -0.69
C ALA A 177 -19.10 -12.24 -0.59
N TYR A 178 -18.65 -11.62 -1.68
CA TYR A 178 -18.32 -10.20 -1.67
C TYR A 178 -19.55 -9.34 -1.37
N TYR A 179 -19.41 -8.43 -0.42
CA TYR A 179 -20.49 -7.60 0.11
C TYR A 179 -20.79 -6.34 -0.73
N GLY A 180 -19.87 -5.93 -1.61
CA GLY A 180 -20.03 -4.81 -2.53
C GLY A 180 -20.62 -5.23 -3.89
N ASP A 181 -20.45 -4.35 -4.88
CA ASP A 181 -20.93 -4.62 -6.23
C ASP A 181 -20.23 -5.84 -6.85
N LYS A 182 -21.02 -6.72 -7.44
CA LYS A 182 -20.49 -7.94 -8.05
C LYS A 182 -19.49 -7.61 -9.18
N PRO A 183 -18.30 -8.26 -9.19
CA PRO A 183 -17.33 -8.07 -10.27
C PRO A 183 -17.91 -8.38 -11.64
N GLU A 184 -17.59 -7.57 -12.64
CA GLU A 184 -18.04 -7.80 -14.03
C GLU A 184 -17.33 -9.00 -14.68
N LEU A 185 -16.09 -9.29 -14.27
CA LEU A 185 -15.31 -10.40 -14.78
C LEU A 185 -15.40 -11.60 -13.85
N ASP A 186 -15.79 -12.75 -14.36
CA ASP A 186 -15.81 -13.98 -13.58
C ASP A 186 -14.41 -14.47 -13.20
N LYS A 187 -13.42 -14.15 -14.02
CA LYS A 187 -12.04 -14.62 -13.86
C LYS A 187 -11.03 -13.58 -14.31
N VAL A 188 -9.94 -13.46 -13.54
CA VAL A 188 -8.75 -12.66 -13.87
C VAL A 188 -7.52 -13.53 -13.71
N VAL A 189 -6.58 -13.47 -14.65
CA VAL A 189 -5.28 -14.15 -14.55
C VAL A 189 -4.19 -13.10 -14.40
N VAL A 190 -3.43 -13.18 -13.30
CA VAL A 190 -2.30 -12.31 -13.00
C VAL A 190 -1.02 -13.06 -13.35
N TRP A 191 -0.29 -12.59 -14.34
CA TRP A 191 0.97 -13.16 -14.77
C TRP A 191 2.13 -12.58 -13.94
N PRO A 192 3.14 -13.40 -13.59
CA PRO A 192 4.33 -12.87 -12.93
C PRO A 192 5.13 -11.98 -13.90
N ASP A 193 5.96 -11.10 -13.34
CA ASP A 193 6.84 -10.20 -14.12
C ASP A 193 7.86 -10.93 -14.97
N THR A 194 8.14 -12.20 -14.66
CA THR A 194 9.02 -13.10 -15.40
C THR A 194 8.35 -13.75 -16.60
N ALA A 195 7.03 -13.58 -16.79
CA ALA A 195 6.29 -14.16 -17.89
C ALA A 195 6.74 -13.56 -19.25
N ASP A 196 6.74 -14.39 -20.30
CA ASP A 196 7.03 -13.94 -21.66
C ASP A 196 5.85 -13.13 -22.23
N ALA A 197 5.90 -11.81 -22.04
CA ALA A 197 4.87 -10.91 -22.51
C ALA A 197 4.66 -10.96 -24.04
N ALA A 198 5.70 -11.28 -24.83
CA ALA A 198 5.56 -11.42 -26.27
C ALA A 198 4.76 -12.68 -26.64
N ALA A 199 5.00 -13.79 -25.95
CA ALA A 199 4.23 -15.02 -26.13
C ALA A 199 2.76 -14.84 -25.71
N LEU A 200 2.52 -14.19 -24.56
CA LEU A 200 1.17 -13.87 -24.07
C LEU A 200 0.40 -12.92 -24.99
N LEU A 201 1.11 -11.98 -25.61
CA LEU A 201 0.54 -11.12 -26.65
C LEU A 201 0.15 -11.92 -27.88
N ALA A 202 1.03 -12.81 -28.35
CA ALA A 202 0.79 -13.62 -29.53
C ALA A 202 -0.34 -14.64 -29.36
N SER A 203 -0.58 -15.11 -28.12
CA SER A 203 -1.70 -15.99 -27.76
C SER A 203 -2.99 -15.25 -27.40
N GLU A 204 -3.00 -13.93 -27.46
CA GLU A 204 -4.12 -13.06 -27.08
C GLU A 204 -4.54 -13.19 -25.60
N GLU A 205 -3.65 -13.67 -24.74
CA GLU A 205 -3.89 -13.84 -23.31
C GLU A 205 -3.57 -12.58 -22.51
N LEU A 206 -2.69 -11.69 -23.02
CA LEU A 206 -2.36 -10.42 -22.39
C LEU A 206 -3.43 -9.37 -22.71
N ARG A 207 -4.12 -8.86 -21.69
CA ARG A 207 -5.18 -7.86 -21.85
C ARG A 207 -4.78 -6.49 -21.29
N VAL A 208 -4.07 -6.48 -20.18
CA VAL A 208 -3.58 -5.26 -19.53
C VAL A 208 -2.13 -5.49 -19.14
N ALA A 209 -1.28 -4.53 -19.41
CA ALA A 209 0.10 -4.55 -18.96
C ALA A 209 0.53 -3.15 -18.54
N GLU A 210 1.26 -3.08 -17.42
CA GLU A 210 1.98 -1.89 -17.01
C GLU A 210 3.45 -2.02 -17.43
N SER A 211 4.02 -0.97 -18.01
CA SER A 211 5.43 -0.95 -18.40
C SER A 211 6.07 0.36 -17.94
N HIS A 212 7.24 0.24 -17.31
CA HIS A 212 8.08 1.39 -16.98
C HIS A 212 8.95 1.84 -18.17
N LEU A 213 8.88 1.12 -19.28
CA LEU A 213 9.62 1.45 -20.51
C LEU A 213 8.70 2.16 -21.51
N LYS A 214 9.20 3.23 -22.10
CA LYS A 214 8.53 3.93 -23.20
C LYS A 214 8.24 3.00 -24.37
N ASP A 215 9.22 2.21 -24.75
CA ASP A 215 9.14 1.28 -25.88
C ASP A 215 9.53 -0.13 -25.39
N PRO A 216 8.59 -0.86 -24.77
CA PRO A 216 8.85 -2.21 -24.31
C PRO A 216 9.10 -3.13 -25.52
N PRO A 217 10.11 -4.02 -25.47
CA PRO A 217 10.55 -4.80 -26.65
C PRO A 217 9.49 -5.77 -27.19
N TRP A 218 8.48 -6.08 -26.38
CA TRP A 218 7.39 -6.97 -26.74
C TRP A 218 6.19 -6.27 -27.41
N LEU A 219 6.15 -4.91 -27.43
CA LEU A 219 5.04 -4.16 -27.99
C LEU A 219 5.54 -3.08 -28.97
N ASN A 220 5.17 -3.19 -30.23
CA ASN A 220 5.29 -2.10 -31.18
C ASN A 220 4.00 -1.25 -31.16
N ARG A 221 3.99 -0.19 -30.33
CA ARG A 221 2.83 0.69 -30.18
C ARG A 221 2.38 1.38 -31.47
N ASN A 222 3.27 1.52 -32.45
CA ASN A 222 3.02 2.21 -33.70
C ASN A 222 2.72 1.23 -34.86
N ALA A 223 2.63 -0.07 -34.58
CA ALA A 223 2.31 -1.05 -35.59
C ALA A 223 0.88 -0.87 -36.10
N GLU A 224 0.69 -1.03 -37.43
CA GLU A 224 -0.64 -1.15 -38.00
C GLU A 224 -1.33 -2.39 -37.40
N GLY A 225 -2.51 -2.20 -36.78
CA GLY A 225 -3.23 -3.28 -36.09
C GLY A 225 -2.78 -3.55 -34.65
N ASN A 226 -2.02 -2.64 -34.01
CA ASN A 226 -1.80 -2.73 -32.57
C ASN A 226 -3.16 -2.82 -31.82
N PRO A 227 -3.42 -3.91 -31.06
CA PRO A 227 -4.70 -4.11 -30.40
C PRO A 227 -4.85 -3.34 -29.09
N TYR A 228 -3.79 -2.65 -28.62
CA TYR A 228 -3.79 -1.97 -27.33
C TYR A 228 -3.95 -0.47 -27.43
N ASP A 229 -4.78 0.08 -26.53
CA ASP A 229 -4.71 1.48 -26.17
C ASP A 229 -3.51 1.71 -25.26
N VAL A 230 -2.58 2.57 -25.68
CA VAL A 230 -1.40 2.90 -24.88
C VAL A 230 -1.60 4.26 -24.22
N THR A 231 -1.81 4.25 -22.92
CA THR A 231 -2.00 5.46 -22.10
C THR A 231 -0.72 5.73 -21.31
N PRO A 232 0.12 6.69 -21.74
CA PRO A 232 1.26 7.09 -20.95
C PRO A 232 0.82 7.93 -19.76
N MET A 233 1.36 7.61 -18.57
CA MET A 233 1.07 8.33 -17.33
C MET A 233 2.35 8.67 -16.58
N VAL A 234 2.37 9.82 -15.92
CA VAL A 234 3.42 10.15 -14.95
C VAL A 234 3.21 9.28 -13.71
N GLY A 235 4.26 8.58 -13.29
CA GLY A 235 4.24 7.73 -12.11
C GLY A 235 4.10 8.53 -10.80
N THR A 236 3.83 7.82 -9.72
CA THR A 236 3.72 8.41 -8.38
C THR A 236 5.04 8.46 -7.62
N LEU A 237 6.06 7.79 -8.15
CA LEU A 237 7.41 7.81 -7.56
C LEU A 237 8.08 9.15 -7.85
N THR A 238 8.81 9.64 -6.87
CA THR A 238 9.59 10.87 -6.97
C THR A 238 11.03 10.58 -6.61
N ASP A 239 11.95 10.82 -7.53
CA ASP A 239 13.37 10.79 -7.23
C ASP A 239 13.74 12.00 -6.39
N THR A 240 14.37 11.75 -5.25
CA THR A 240 14.72 12.78 -4.28
C THR A 240 16.20 12.72 -3.97
N LEU A 241 16.88 13.86 -4.11
CA LEU A 241 18.24 14.04 -3.61
C LEU A 241 18.18 14.52 -2.16
N THR A 242 18.64 13.67 -1.24
CA THR A 242 18.66 14.00 0.19
C THR A 242 20.10 14.26 0.63
N PHE A 243 20.32 15.40 1.26
CA PHE A 243 21.62 15.76 1.82
C PHE A 243 21.83 15.15 3.20
N SER A 244 23.06 14.76 3.49
CA SER A 244 23.48 14.39 4.85
C SER A 244 23.31 15.58 5.81
N GLU A 245 22.86 15.30 7.02
CA GLU A 245 22.77 16.29 8.09
C GLU A 245 24.13 16.54 8.77
N TYR A 246 25.18 15.85 8.33
CA TYR A 246 26.54 15.91 8.89
C TYR A 246 27.53 16.49 7.89
N GLY A 247 28.69 16.95 8.42
CA GLY A 247 29.80 17.48 7.61
C GLY A 247 29.44 18.78 6.89
N LEU A 248 29.86 18.91 5.64
CA LEU A 248 29.67 20.13 4.84
C LEU A 248 28.19 20.47 4.67
N PHE A 249 27.36 19.47 4.42
CA PHE A 249 25.94 19.68 4.18
C PHE A 249 25.09 19.87 5.45
N ALA A 250 25.69 19.78 6.65
CA ALA A 250 25.07 20.31 7.86
C ALA A 250 24.84 21.83 7.77
N GLN A 251 25.64 22.52 6.95
CA GLN A 251 25.54 23.95 6.75
C GLN A 251 24.47 24.30 5.70
N PRO A 252 23.48 25.16 6.02
CA PRO A 252 22.42 25.54 5.09
C PRO A 252 22.94 26.13 3.77
N TRP A 253 23.99 26.97 3.84
CA TRP A 253 24.59 27.59 2.65
C TRP A 253 25.16 26.55 1.67
N ALA A 254 25.76 25.46 2.17
CA ALA A 254 26.31 24.41 1.31
C ALA A 254 25.20 23.66 0.56
N ARG A 255 24.08 23.39 1.23
CA ARG A 255 22.91 22.80 0.58
C ARG A 255 22.30 23.73 -0.46
N GLN A 256 22.19 25.02 -0.15
CA GLN A 256 21.69 26.04 -1.08
C GLN A 256 22.58 26.19 -2.29
N ALA A 257 23.92 26.28 -2.09
CA ALA A 257 24.89 26.35 -3.17
C ALA A 257 24.81 25.12 -4.10
N PHE A 258 24.72 23.93 -3.54
CA PHE A 258 24.55 22.73 -4.36
C PHE A 258 23.20 22.72 -5.11
N ALA A 259 22.11 23.05 -4.43
CA ALA A 259 20.78 23.13 -5.05
C ALA A 259 20.74 24.14 -6.22
N ALA A 260 21.47 25.25 -6.11
CA ALA A 260 21.59 26.24 -7.18
C ALA A 260 22.34 25.71 -8.42
N CYS A 261 23.17 24.67 -8.27
CA CYS A 261 23.86 24.01 -9.38
C CYS A 261 23.03 22.92 -10.07
N VAL A 262 21.89 22.52 -9.47
CA VAL A 262 21.02 21.47 -10.02
C VAL A 262 19.87 22.11 -10.81
N ASP A 263 19.86 21.87 -12.10
CA ASP A 263 18.74 22.25 -12.97
C ASP A 263 17.65 21.17 -12.94
N ALA A 264 16.69 21.31 -12.02
CA ALA A 264 15.59 20.40 -11.88
C ALA A 264 14.71 20.31 -13.13
N SER A 265 14.55 21.40 -13.87
CA SER A 265 13.81 21.42 -15.13
C SER A 265 14.52 20.60 -16.21
N ARG A 266 15.85 20.68 -16.25
CA ARG A 266 16.63 19.85 -17.18
C ARG A 266 16.57 18.38 -16.85
N LEU A 267 16.59 18.00 -15.55
CA LEU A 267 16.39 16.62 -15.12
C LEU A 267 14.99 16.13 -15.50
N ALA A 268 13.95 16.91 -15.23
CA ALA A 268 12.59 16.59 -15.63
C ALA A 268 12.45 16.43 -17.16
N GLN A 269 13.13 17.27 -17.95
CA GLN A 269 13.16 17.13 -19.41
C GLN A 269 13.81 15.84 -19.87
N VAL A 270 14.92 15.41 -19.24
CA VAL A 270 15.55 14.13 -19.57
C VAL A 270 14.61 12.97 -19.24
N ALA A 271 13.92 13.00 -18.10
CA ALA A 271 12.93 12.00 -17.74
C ALA A 271 11.75 11.98 -18.73
N SER A 272 11.29 13.16 -19.17
CA SER A 272 10.24 13.29 -20.19
C SER A 272 10.65 12.69 -21.53
N ASP A 273 11.88 12.96 -21.98
CA ASP A 273 12.42 12.42 -23.23
C ASP A 273 12.55 10.88 -23.18
N GLN A 274 12.90 10.32 -22.02
CA GLN A 274 13.04 8.89 -21.80
C GLN A 274 11.69 8.17 -21.69
N SER A 275 10.76 8.76 -20.95
CA SER A 275 9.44 8.14 -20.68
C SER A 275 8.42 8.37 -21.80
N GLY A 276 8.56 9.48 -22.53
CA GLY A 276 7.59 9.91 -23.54
C GLY A 276 6.35 10.58 -22.97
N VAL A 277 6.38 10.93 -21.70
CA VAL A 277 5.36 11.77 -21.02
C VAL A 277 6.01 13.02 -20.48
N ASP A 278 5.22 14.08 -20.30
CA ASP A 278 5.69 15.31 -19.68
C ASP A 278 5.83 15.12 -18.16
N VAL A 279 7.06 14.93 -17.71
CA VAL A 279 7.42 14.72 -16.30
C VAL A 279 7.67 16.09 -15.66
N PRO A 280 6.85 16.55 -14.71
CA PRO A 280 7.04 17.84 -14.08
C PRO A 280 8.19 17.79 -13.05
N PRO A 281 8.93 18.89 -12.84
CA PRO A 281 9.79 19.01 -11.68
C PRO A 281 8.94 19.06 -10.41
N VAL A 282 9.28 18.24 -9.40
CA VAL A 282 8.56 18.19 -8.13
C VAL A 282 9.23 19.11 -7.13
N THR A 283 8.50 20.10 -6.64
CA THR A 283 8.96 21.11 -5.67
C THR A 283 8.37 20.90 -4.27
N VAL A 284 7.40 20.02 -4.13
CA VAL A 284 6.69 19.74 -2.88
C VAL A 284 6.75 18.26 -2.56
N ARG A 285 7.16 17.93 -1.34
CA ARG A 285 7.32 16.54 -0.88
C ARG A 285 6.06 15.98 -0.20
N THR A 286 5.20 16.85 0.31
CA THR A 286 4.07 16.49 1.18
C THR A 286 2.80 16.10 0.43
N VAL A 287 2.71 16.42 -0.86
CA VAL A 287 1.60 16.08 -1.73
C VAL A 287 2.12 15.54 -3.05
N ARG A 288 1.34 14.70 -3.70
CA ARG A 288 1.68 14.16 -5.02
C ARG A 288 1.63 15.29 -6.07
N HIS A 289 2.42 15.13 -7.14
CA HIS A 289 2.48 16.13 -8.23
C HIS A 289 1.12 16.34 -8.94
N ASP A 290 0.26 15.32 -8.95
CA ASP A 290 -1.07 15.31 -9.56
C ASP A 290 -2.20 15.75 -8.60
N ASP A 291 -1.86 16.06 -7.34
CA ASP A 291 -2.82 16.58 -6.37
C ASP A 291 -3.19 18.04 -6.73
N PRO A 292 -4.49 18.40 -6.77
CA PRO A 292 -4.92 19.78 -7.01
C PRO A 292 -4.30 20.82 -6.07
N VAL A 293 -3.88 20.41 -4.87
CA VAL A 293 -3.24 21.27 -3.87
C VAL A 293 -1.74 21.46 -4.14
N ALA A 294 -1.11 20.63 -4.99
CA ALA A 294 0.33 20.68 -5.24
C ALA A 294 0.81 22.07 -5.72
N ALA A 295 0.07 22.71 -6.61
CA ALA A 295 0.41 24.05 -7.11
C ALA A 295 0.34 25.13 -6.01
N GLN A 296 -0.63 25.03 -5.10
CA GLN A 296 -0.74 25.95 -3.97
C GLN A 296 0.41 25.74 -2.98
N MET A 297 0.72 24.50 -2.67
CA MET A 297 1.82 24.14 -1.76
C MET A 297 3.17 24.55 -2.34
N ALA A 298 3.38 24.40 -3.65
CA ALA A 298 4.61 24.83 -4.34
C ALA A 298 4.85 26.33 -4.17
N SER A 299 3.81 27.15 -4.23
CA SER A 299 3.92 28.60 -4.04
C SER A 299 4.34 28.99 -2.61
N LEU A 300 4.04 28.16 -1.61
CA LEU A 300 4.37 28.40 -0.20
C LEU A 300 5.79 27.92 0.17
N THR A 301 6.32 26.96 -0.58
CA THR A 301 7.58 26.24 -0.22
C THR A 301 8.78 26.65 -1.07
N MET A 302 8.59 27.42 -2.12
CA MET A 302 9.71 27.97 -2.92
C MET A 302 10.58 28.87 -2.04
N VAL A 303 11.70 28.34 -1.59
CA VAL A 303 12.80 29.17 -1.08
C VAL A 303 13.44 29.83 -2.31
N PRO A 304 13.42 31.15 -2.44
CA PRO A 304 14.07 31.82 -3.56
C PRO A 304 15.57 31.45 -3.52
N VAL A 305 16.05 30.79 -4.56
CA VAL A 305 17.50 30.63 -4.75
C VAL A 305 18.02 32.03 -5.11
N ASP A 306 18.86 32.60 -4.27
CA ASP A 306 19.48 33.90 -4.57
C ASP A 306 20.32 33.76 -5.84
N PRO A 307 19.98 34.46 -6.93
CA PRO A 307 20.73 34.40 -8.19
C PRO A 307 22.22 34.76 -8.04
N ALA A 308 22.57 35.49 -7.00
CA ALA A 308 23.95 35.85 -6.70
C ALA A 308 24.79 34.64 -6.26
N ILE A 309 24.18 33.58 -5.75
CA ILE A 309 24.84 32.33 -5.36
C ILE A 309 25.13 31.44 -6.58
N ALA A 310 24.31 31.52 -7.63
CA ALA A 310 24.43 30.69 -8.84
C ALA A 310 25.48 31.22 -9.84
N GLY A 311 26.03 32.42 -9.65
CA GLY A 311 26.95 33.09 -10.57
C GLY A 311 28.37 33.23 -10.07
N GLY A 312 28.78 32.57 -8.98
CA GLY A 312 30.10 32.63 -8.40
C GLY A 312 31.00 31.46 -8.77
#